data_a41731b53d0b5e322a4d4a8edc37e814
#
_entry.id   a41731b53d0b5e322a4d4a8edc37e814
#
_cell.length_a   1.000
_cell.length_b   1.000
_cell.length_c   1.000
_cell.angle_alpha   90.00
_cell.angle_beta   90.00
_cell.angle_gamma   90.00
#
_symmetry.space_group_name_H-M   'P 1'
#
loop_
_entity.id
_entity.type
_entity.pdbx_description
1 polymer ?
#
loop_
_entity_poly.entity_id
_entity_poly.type
_entity_poly.pdbx_seq_one_letter_code
_entity_poly.pdbx_strand_id
1 'polypeptide(L)'
;MKPTPGSQLALLTLYDYHAFITDRDGETLVLEADHRRHAEIENAIRDLKYGMALNHLPSGRFAANGAWLAVQVIAQNLARWTARVGLGEGIVTTKTLRRRLFGLVGRLTRSARRLTLHLPAGWPWAVGWSAALARLRAIPLLA
;
A
#
# COMPACT_ATOMS: atom_id res chain seq x y z
N MET A 1 1.20 -17.27 -20.89
CA MET A 1 0.58 -18.39 -20.12
C MET A 1 1.69 -19.24 -19.58
N LYS A 2 1.89 -19.34 -18.27
CA LYS A 2 2.97 -20.17 -17.68
C LYS A 2 2.58 -21.65 -17.80
N PRO A 3 3.49 -22.55 -18.18
CA PRO A 3 3.19 -23.96 -18.27
C PRO A 3 2.88 -24.55 -16.89
N THR A 4 1.96 -25.49 -16.85
CA THR A 4 1.61 -26.21 -15.62
C THR A 4 2.83 -27.03 -15.14
N PRO A 5 3.19 -26.99 -13.84
CA PRO A 5 4.27 -27.82 -13.31
C PRO A 5 4.04 -29.30 -13.66
N GLY A 6 5.05 -29.96 -14.22
CA GLY A 6 4.98 -31.37 -14.68
C GLY A 6 4.55 -31.58 -16.13
N SER A 7 4.21 -30.53 -16.90
CA SER A 7 3.97 -30.63 -18.34
C SER A 7 5.30 -30.68 -19.11
N GLN A 8 5.32 -31.35 -20.29
CA GLN A 8 6.51 -31.39 -21.17
C GLN A 8 6.98 -29.97 -21.57
N LEU A 9 6.08 -29.00 -21.65
CA LEU A 9 6.37 -27.58 -21.88
C LEU A 9 7.15 -26.92 -20.72
N ALA A 10 7.11 -27.48 -19.51
CA ALA A 10 7.91 -27.01 -18.39
C ALA A 10 9.40 -27.32 -18.51
N LEU A 11 9.77 -28.24 -19.41
CA LEU A 11 11.17 -28.57 -19.73
C LEU A 11 11.80 -27.59 -20.73
N LEU A 12 11.00 -26.80 -21.42
CA LEU A 12 11.46 -25.79 -22.36
C LEU A 12 11.65 -24.46 -21.64
N THR A 13 12.79 -23.81 -21.84
CA THR A 13 13.01 -22.44 -21.40
C THR A 13 12.08 -21.53 -22.20
N LEU A 14 10.96 -21.13 -21.58
CA LEU A 14 10.04 -20.18 -22.18
C LEU A 14 10.55 -18.78 -21.89
N TYR A 15 10.88 -18.04 -22.93
CA TYR A 15 11.22 -16.62 -22.85
C TYR A 15 9.95 -15.80 -22.93
N ASP A 16 9.75 -14.91 -21.94
CA ASP A 16 8.74 -13.86 -22.04
C ASP A 16 9.38 -12.67 -22.77
N TYR A 17 8.90 -12.39 -23.98
CA TYR A 17 9.34 -11.23 -24.75
C TYR A 17 8.54 -10.01 -24.30
N HIS A 18 9.24 -8.97 -23.88
CA HIS A 18 8.67 -7.70 -23.52
C HIS A 18 9.21 -6.62 -24.46
N ALA A 19 8.32 -6.02 -25.25
CA ALA A 19 8.68 -4.94 -26.16
C ALA A 19 8.27 -3.59 -25.53
N PHE A 20 9.15 -2.61 -25.59
CA PHE A 20 8.87 -1.22 -25.19
C PHE A 20 9.55 -0.25 -26.16
N ILE A 21 9.04 0.95 -26.24
CA ILE A 21 9.60 2.03 -27.06
C ILE A 21 10.07 3.13 -26.12
N THR A 22 11.27 3.64 -26.36
CA THR A 22 11.86 4.72 -25.60
C THR A 22 12.67 5.63 -26.53
N ASP A 23 12.72 6.91 -26.22
CA ASP A 23 13.58 7.92 -26.83
C ASP A 23 14.86 8.16 -26.02
N ARG A 24 15.06 7.40 -24.93
CA ARG A 24 16.23 7.53 -24.05
C ARG A 24 17.36 6.64 -24.51
N ASP A 25 18.57 7.20 -24.52
CA ASP A 25 19.80 6.46 -24.72
C ASP A 25 20.21 5.71 -23.45
N GLY A 26 20.70 4.50 -23.59
CA GLY A 26 21.18 3.69 -22.48
C GLY A 26 21.20 2.20 -22.76
N GLU A 27 21.70 1.44 -21.80
CA GLU A 27 21.68 -0.02 -21.86
C GLU A 27 20.25 -0.56 -21.77
N THR A 28 19.91 -1.51 -22.65
CA THR A 28 18.54 -2.07 -22.77
C THR A 28 17.98 -2.58 -21.45
N LEU A 29 18.79 -3.28 -20.63
CA LEU A 29 18.33 -3.80 -19.34
C LEU A 29 18.01 -2.69 -18.33
N VAL A 30 18.78 -1.60 -18.36
CA VAL A 30 18.54 -0.41 -17.49
C VAL A 30 17.26 0.29 -17.90
N LEU A 31 17.09 0.49 -19.21
CA LEU A 31 15.90 1.12 -19.78
C LEU A 31 14.63 0.29 -19.52
N GLU A 32 14.74 -1.04 -19.65
CA GLU A 32 13.64 -1.95 -19.34
C GLU A 32 13.26 -1.91 -17.86
N ALA A 33 14.24 -1.95 -16.96
CA ALA A 33 14.01 -1.86 -15.52
C ALA A 33 13.35 -0.54 -15.14
N ASP A 34 13.76 0.56 -15.78
CA ASP A 34 13.15 1.87 -15.56
C ASP A 34 11.72 1.94 -16.11
N HIS A 35 11.49 1.37 -17.29
CA HIS A 35 10.15 1.26 -17.87
C HIS A 35 9.21 0.43 -16.98
N ARG A 36 9.68 -0.67 -16.40
CA ARG A 36 8.89 -1.49 -15.46
C ARG A 36 8.48 -0.75 -14.20
N ARG A 37 9.22 0.28 -13.77
CA ARG A 37 8.81 1.12 -12.63
C ARG A 37 7.54 1.92 -12.88
N HIS A 38 7.16 2.16 -14.13
CA HIS A 38 5.86 2.76 -14.46
C HIS A 38 4.69 1.92 -13.95
N ALA A 39 4.83 0.59 -13.88
CA ALA A 39 3.83 -0.28 -13.28
C ALA A 39 3.55 0.01 -11.79
N GLU A 40 4.50 0.62 -11.08
CA GLU A 40 4.29 1.05 -9.69
C GLU A 40 3.27 2.19 -9.59
N ILE A 41 3.25 3.10 -10.55
CA ILE A 41 2.28 4.20 -10.63
C ILE A 41 0.89 3.63 -10.91
N GLU A 42 0.79 2.68 -11.85
CA GLU A 42 -0.48 1.99 -12.14
C GLU A 42 -1.02 1.23 -10.93
N ASN A 43 -0.15 0.55 -10.20
CA ASN A 43 -0.49 -0.14 -8.97
C ASN A 43 -0.94 0.85 -7.87
N ALA A 44 -0.30 2.02 -7.77
CA ALA A 44 -0.70 3.07 -6.84
C ALA A 44 -2.09 3.63 -7.18
N ILE A 45 -2.36 3.89 -8.47
CA ILE A 45 -3.67 4.34 -8.95
C ILE A 45 -4.73 3.26 -8.70
N ARG A 46 -4.41 1.99 -8.94
CA ARG A 46 -5.31 0.87 -8.65
C ARG A 46 -5.63 0.79 -7.16
N ASP A 47 -4.65 0.95 -6.29
CA ASP A 47 -4.84 0.95 -4.85
C ASP A 47 -5.68 2.15 -4.37
N LEU A 48 -5.51 3.34 -4.97
CA LEU A 48 -6.39 4.48 -4.75
C LEU A 48 -7.84 4.16 -5.11
N LYS A 49 -8.07 3.58 -6.29
CA LYS A 49 -9.41 3.27 -6.78
C LYS A 49 -10.12 2.23 -5.90
N TYR A 50 -9.45 1.14 -5.58
CA TYR A 50 -10.06 -0.02 -4.91
C TYR A 50 -9.77 -0.11 -3.41
N GLY A 51 -8.63 0.40 -2.97
CA GLY A 51 -8.24 0.42 -1.56
C GLY A 51 -8.76 1.61 -0.79
N MET A 52 -8.82 2.78 -1.44
CA MET A 52 -9.22 4.07 -0.84
C MET A 52 -10.57 4.58 -1.34
N ALA A 53 -11.35 3.73 -2.01
CA ALA A 53 -12.70 4.03 -2.51
C ALA A 53 -12.78 5.22 -3.50
N LEU A 54 -11.71 5.50 -4.26
CA LEU A 54 -11.72 6.58 -5.24
C LEU A 54 -12.62 6.28 -6.45
N ASN A 55 -13.04 5.03 -6.66
CA ASN A 55 -14.03 4.68 -7.67
C ASN A 55 -15.42 5.25 -7.37
N HIS A 56 -15.65 5.73 -6.15
CA HIS A 56 -16.89 6.36 -5.74
C HIS A 56 -16.68 7.87 -5.60
N LEU A 57 -17.38 8.63 -6.42
CA LEU A 57 -17.43 10.09 -6.31
C LEU A 57 -18.65 10.47 -5.47
N PRO A 58 -18.45 11.03 -4.26
CA PRO A 58 -19.53 11.23 -3.29
C PRO A 58 -20.50 12.38 -3.66
N SER A 59 -20.17 13.20 -4.66
CA SER A 59 -20.94 14.41 -4.97
C SER A 59 -21.14 14.60 -6.48
N GLY A 60 -22.21 15.27 -6.87
CA GLY A 60 -22.39 15.79 -8.22
C GLY A 60 -21.58 17.07 -8.50
N ARG A 61 -20.89 17.63 -7.50
CA ARG A 61 -20.11 18.86 -7.66
C ARG A 61 -18.64 18.55 -7.92
N PHE A 62 -18.09 19.12 -8.99
CA PHE A 62 -16.70 18.88 -9.39
C PHE A 62 -15.70 19.26 -8.29
N ALA A 63 -15.86 20.44 -7.68
CA ALA A 63 -14.97 20.93 -6.61
C ALA A 63 -14.98 20.01 -5.37
N ALA A 64 -16.14 19.48 -4.97
CA ALA A 64 -16.25 18.55 -3.87
C ALA A 64 -15.55 17.21 -4.17
N ASN A 65 -15.66 16.72 -5.41
CA ASN A 65 -14.95 15.52 -5.84
C ASN A 65 -13.44 15.76 -5.94
N GLY A 66 -13.00 16.96 -6.33
CA GLY A 66 -11.59 17.36 -6.28
C GLY A 66 -11.02 17.34 -4.86
N ALA A 67 -11.75 17.88 -3.89
CA ALA A 67 -11.35 17.80 -2.48
C ALA A 67 -11.33 16.35 -1.97
N TRP A 68 -12.31 15.54 -2.34
CA TRP A 68 -12.36 14.11 -2.04
C TRP A 68 -11.12 13.38 -2.57
N LEU A 69 -10.76 13.60 -3.85
CA LEU A 69 -9.55 13.03 -4.45
C LEU A 69 -8.29 13.42 -3.66
N ALA A 70 -8.13 14.71 -3.32
CA ALA A 70 -6.97 15.18 -2.58
C ALA A 70 -6.85 14.49 -1.21
N VAL A 71 -7.94 14.37 -0.47
CA VAL A 71 -7.98 13.66 0.82
C VAL A 71 -7.62 12.19 0.67
N GLN A 72 -8.12 11.50 -0.36
CA GLN A 72 -7.80 10.09 -0.61
C GLN A 72 -6.32 9.88 -0.96
N VAL A 73 -5.72 10.78 -1.74
CA VAL A 73 -4.28 10.74 -2.06
C VAL A 73 -3.44 10.95 -0.82
N ILE A 74 -3.78 11.91 0.03
CA ILE A 74 -3.09 12.15 1.31
C ILE A 74 -3.20 10.92 2.21
N ALA A 75 -4.40 10.37 2.35
CA ALA A 75 -4.64 9.20 3.18
C ALA A 75 -3.87 7.97 2.69
N GLN A 76 -3.78 7.75 1.37
CA GLN A 76 -2.99 6.67 0.78
C GLN A 76 -1.50 6.85 1.06
N ASN A 77 -0.97 8.05 0.83
CA ASN A 77 0.44 8.34 1.09
C ASN A 77 0.78 8.15 2.56
N LEU A 78 -0.08 8.59 3.46
CA LEU A 78 0.08 8.42 4.89
C LEU A 78 0.05 6.92 5.29
N ALA A 79 -0.87 6.14 4.72
CA ALA A 79 -0.95 4.71 4.95
C ALA A 79 0.30 3.98 4.44
N ARG A 80 0.79 4.29 3.25
CA ARG A 80 2.03 3.73 2.68
C ARG A 80 3.25 4.11 3.50
N TRP A 81 3.31 5.35 3.94
CA TRP A 81 4.39 5.83 4.80
C TRP A 81 4.39 5.13 6.17
N THR A 82 3.20 4.96 6.76
CA THR A 82 3.01 4.19 8.00
C THR A 82 3.49 2.74 7.83
N ALA A 83 3.20 2.09 6.70
CA ALA A 83 3.69 0.75 6.42
C ALA A 83 5.21 0.72 6.30
N ARG A 84 5.79 1.65 5.55
CA ARG A 84 7.24 1.69 5.32
C ARG A 84 8.03 1.96 6.59
N VAL A 85 7.63 2.95 7.37
CA VAL A 85 8.32 3.36 8.61
C VAL A 85 7.97 2.42 9.75
N GLY A 86 6.69 2.09 9.91
CA GLY A 86 6.22 1.29 11.03
C GLY A 86 6.53 -0.20 10.86
N LEU A 87 6.20 -0.81 9.73
CA LEU A 87 6.37 -2.25 9.52
C LEU A 87 7.73 -2.60 8.89
N GLY A 88 8.42 -1.64 8.27
CA GLY A 88 9.64 -1.91 7.48
C GLY A 88 9.34 -2.70 6.20
N GLU A 89 8.09 -2.80 5.82
CA GLU A 89 7.65 -3.49 4.61
C GLU A 89 7.74 -2.56 3.39
N GLY A 90 7.96 -3.14 2.21
CA GLY A 90 7.92 -2.43 0.95
C GLY A 90 6.50 -1.96 0.57
N ILE A 91 6.14 -2.08 -0.69
CA ILE A 91 4.82 -1.65 -1.18
C ILE A 91 3.74 -2.62 -0.68
N VAL A 92 2.93 -2.16 0.27
CA VAL A 92 1.77 -2.90 0.78
C VAL A 92 0.50 -2.19 0.33
N THR A 93 -0.49 -2.95 -0.14
CA THR A 93 -1.78 -2.37 -0.55
C THR A 93 -2.54 -1.83 0.66
N THR A 94 -3.28 -0.74 0.47
CA THR A 94 -4.12 -0.14 1.52
C THR A 94 -5.15 -1.14 2.08
N LYS A 95 -5.68 -2.02 1.24
CA LYS A 95 -6.59 -3.10 1.67
C LYS A 95 -5.90 -4.03 2.69
N THR A 96 -4.65 -4.38 2.47
CA THR A 96 -3.87 -5.21 3.40
C THR A 96 -3.59 -4.49 4.71
N LEU A 97 -3.20 -3.20 4.64
CA LEU A 97 -2.97 -2.38 5.83
C LEU A 97 -4.23 -2.23 6.67
N ARG A 98 -5.37 -1.96 6.03
CA ARG A 98 -6.66 -1.87 6.73
C ARG A 98 -6.98 -3.15 7.47
N ARG A 99 -6.80 -4.30 6.83
CA ARG A 99 -7.05 -5.61 7.46
C ARG A 99 -6.10 -5.90 8.62
N ARG A 100 -4.83 -5.55 8.48
CA ARG A 100 -3.78 -5.86 9.46
C ARG A 100 -3.70 -4.87 10.61
N LEU A 101 -3.94 -3.58 10.36
CA LEU A 101 -3.65 -2.52 11.33
C LEU A 101 -4.86 -1.67 11.73
N PHE A 102 -5.74 -1.33 10.77
CA PHE A 102 -6.77 -0.31 11.00
C PHE A 102 -8.16 -0.90 11.24
N GLY A 103 -8.48 -2.04 10.61
CA GLY A 103 -9.79 -2.71 10.73
C GLY A 103 -9.95 -3.52 12.02
N LEU A 104 -9.24 -3.16 13.08
CA LEU A 104 -9.25 -3.87 14.34
C LEU A 104 -10.35 -3.35 15.24
N VAL A 105 -11.17 -4.26 15.77
CA VAL A 105 -12.20 -3.90 16.75
C VAL A 105 -11.53 -3.63 18.09
N GLY A 106 -11.71 -2.44 18.63
CA GLY A 106 -11.16 -2.03 19.91
C GLY A 106 -12.23 -1.43 20.82
N ARG A 107 -12.06 -1.57 22.13
CA ARG A 107 -12.89 -0.90 23.13
C ARG A 107 -12.17 0.30 23.69
N LEU A 108 -12.79 1.48 23.56
CA LEU A 108 -12.26 2.71 24.11
C LEU A 108 -12.88 2.97 25.50
N THR A 109 -12.05 3.14 26.51
CA THR A 109 -12.50 3.52 27.86
C THR A 109 -11.89 4.84 28.29
N ARG A 110 -12.62 5.61 29.06
CA ARG A 110 -12.15 6.88 29.66
C ARG A 110 -12.27 6.77 31.17
N SER A 111 -11.18 6.95 31.89
CA SER A 111 -11.12 7.00 33.33
C SER A 111 -10.07 8.04 33.76
N ALA A 112 -10.36 8.84 34.78
CA ALA A 112 -9.45 9.84 35.34
C ALA A 112 -8.75 10.73 34.28
N ARG A 113 -9.50 11.25 33.30
CA ARG A 113 -9.00 12.00 32.15
C ARG A 113 -8.07 11.23 31.20
N ARG A 114 -7.88 9.93 31.42
CA ARG A 114 -7.07 9.05 30.59
C ARG A 114 -7.96 8.27 29.61
N LEU A 115 -7.57 8.27 28.34
CA LEU A 115 -8.20 7.51 27.30
C LEU A 115 -7.38 6.23 27.08
N THR A 116 -8.02 5.06 27.17
CA THR A 116 -7.36 3.77 27.00
C THR A 116 -8.06 2.97 25.90
N LEU A 117 -7.29 2.57 24.89
CA LEU A 117 -7.75 1.70 23.82
C LEU A 117 -7.37 0.25 24.17
N HIS A 118 -8.38 -0.60 24.38
CA HIS A 118 -8.20 -2.02 24.61
C HIS A 118 -8.30 -2.75 23.27
N LEU A 119 -7.27 -3.49 22.93
CA LEU A 119 -7.20 -4.30 21.72
C LEU A 119 -7.43 -5.76 22.04
N PRO A 120 -7.94 -6.59 21.10
CA PRO A 120 -8.19 -8.01 21.34
C PRO A 120 -6.89 -8.76 21.60
N ALA A 121 -6.94 -9.68 22.55
CA ALA A 121 -5.86 -10.64 22.77
C ALA A 121 -5.85 -11.69 21.64
N GLY A 122 -4.66 -12.19 21.26
CA GLY A 122 -4.55 -13.25 20.26
C GLY A 122 -4.69 -12.81 18.79
N TRP A 123 -4.65 -11.51 18.52
CA TRP A 123 -4.63 -11.02 17.17
C TRP A 123 -3.29 -11.34 16.49
N PRO A 124 -3.29 -11.97 15.26
CA PRO A 124 -2.06 -12.50 14.66
C PRO A 124 -0.98 -11.43 14.38
N TRP A 125 -1.37 -10.18 14.20
CA TRP A 125 -0.45 -9.07 13.92
C TRP A 125 -0.18 -8.17 15.13
N ALA A 126 -0.55 -8.56 16.34
CA ALA A 126 -0.39 -7.75 17.56
C ALA A 126 1.07 -7.33 17.79
N VAL A 127 2.03 -8.23 17.61
CA VAL A 127 3.46 -7.96 17.77
C VAL A 127 3.94 -6.94 16.73
N GLY A 128 3.61 -7.17 15.45
CA GLY A 128 3.95 -6.25 14.36
C GLY A 128 3.31 -4.87 14.55
N TRP A 129 2.07 -4.81 15.00
CA TRP A 129 1.36 -3.57 15.30
C TRP A 129 2.02 -2.79 16.44
N SER A 130 2.37 -3.46 17.54
CA SER A 130 3.04 -2.81 18.68
C SER A 130 4.42 -2.28 18.31
N ALA A 131 5.19 -3.05 17.53
CA ALA A 131 6.48 -2.63 17.02
C ALA A 131 6.37 -1.44 16.07
N ALA A 132 5.37 -1.46 15.16
CA ALA A 132 5.10 -0.34 14.27
C ALA A 132 4.73 0.93 15.03
N LEU A 133 3.87 0.82 16.04
CA LEU A 133 3.50 1.95 16.89
C LEU A 133 4.70 2.54 17.64
N ALA A 134 5.58 1.69 18.18
CA ALA A 134 6.80 2.13 18.84
C ALA A 134 7.72 2.91 17.89
N ARG A 135 7.94 2.40 16.67
CA ARG A 135 8.76 3.07 15.65
C ARG A 135 8.16 4.42 15.23
N LEU A 136 6.84 4.47 15.01
CA LEU A 136 6.17 5.72 14.64
C LEU A 136 6.24 6.76 15.76
N ARG A 137 6.13 6.35 17.01
CA ARG A 137 6.26 7.25 18.17
C ARG A 137 7.69 7.74 18.41
N ALA A 138 8.68 7.01 17.91
CA ALA A 138 10.08 7.40 18.00
C ALA A 138 10.49 8.45 16.95
N ILE A 139 9.61 8.80 16.00
CA ILE A 139 9.87 9.86 15.04
C ILE A 139 9.93 11.20 15.80
N PRO A 140 11.07 11.94 15.71
CA PRO A 140 11.16 13.22 16.38
C PRO A 140 10.14 14.20 15.83
N LEU A 141 9.38 14.83 16.72
CA LEU A 141 8.55 15.96 16.36
C LEU A 141 9.49 17.14 16.08
N LEU A 142 9.42 17.70 14.89
CA LEU A 142 10.10 18.96 14.60
C LEU A 142 9.50 20.04 15.52
N ALA A 143 10.32 20.60 16.37
CA ALA A 143 9.95 21.72 17.24
C ALA A 143 9.82 23.00 16.41
#